data_bf97822ec96702d528cfe1c0add424fa
#
_entry.id   bf97822ec96702d528cfe1c0add424fa
#
_cell.length_a   1.000
_cell.length_b   1.000
_cell.length_c   1.000
_cell.angle_alpha   90.00
_cell.angle_beta   90.00
_cell.angle_gamma   90.00
#
_symmetry.space_group_name_H-M   'P 1'
#
loop_
_entity.id
_entity.type
_entity.pdbx_description
1 polymer ?
#
loop_
_entity_poly.entity_id
_entity_poly.type
_entity_poly.pdbx_seq_one_letter_code
_entity_poly.pdbx_strand_id
1 'polypeptide(L)'
;KAEAGKGYLRIEKNLWLYDPSTGRWERRTDRERIGGTNTRRGDLDESRLVEEYDAKWEADEKLGVYAVHRILLSAKPGVDVAFPVVRLWVDEATTNVLKRQEVALSGRLMRTAYYPRWKRIFSPSKKADVWYPEEIRMFDEIEKGSSTLILIKEIDLRPLEANLFTKAWLESRSR
;
A
#
# COMPACT_ATOMS: atom_id res chain seq x y z
N LYS A 1 21.90 0.81 2.84
CA LYS A 1 22.96 1.03 1.81
C LYS A 1 22.71 0.22 0.52
N ALA A 2 22.10 -0.97 0.58
CA ALA A 2 21.86 -1.80 -0.62
C ALA A 2 20.85 -1.19 -1.63
N GLU A 3 19.97 -0.29 -1.21
CA GLU A 3 18.97 0.38 -2.05
C GLU A 3 19.34 1.84 -2.39
N ALA A 4 20.51 2.32 -1.94
CA ALA A 4 20.92 3.70 -2.17
C ALA A 4 21.12 3.96 -3.67
N GLY A 5 20.54 5.05 -4.17
CA GLY A 5 20.58 5.46 -5.57
C GLY A 5 19.67 4.68 -6.52
N LYS A 6 19.11 3.53 -6.09
CA LYS A 6 18.18 2.78 -6.92
C LYS A 6 16.84 3.50 -7.04
N GLY A 7 16.25 3.43 -8.23
CA GLY A 7 14.94 4.02 -8.51
C GLY A 7 13.93 2.98 -8.95
N TYR A 8 12.67 3.21 -8.61
CA TYR A 8 11.56 2.37 -9.03
C TYR A 8 10.60 3.16 -9.89
N LEU A 9 10.19 2.57 -10.99
CA LEU A 9 9.25 3.16 -11.93
C LEU A 9 8.16 2.15 -12.27
N ARG A 10 6.90 2.56 -12.08
CA ARG A 10 5.76 1.81 -12.57
C ARG A 10 5.33 2.37 -13.92
N ILE A 11 5.24 1.48 -14.90
CA ILE A 11 4.66 1.78 -16.22
C ILE A 11 3.53 0.76 -16.41
N GLU A 12 2.29 1.24 -16.38
CA GLU A 12 1.08 0.41 -16.39
C GLU A 12 1.10 -0.64 -15.25
N LYS A 13 1.13 -1.93 -15.61
CA LYS A 13 1.17 -3.05 -14.66
C LYS A 13 2.58 -3.54 -14.34
N ASN A 14 3.62 -2.91 -14.91
CA ASN A 14 4.99 -3.36 -14.76
C ASN A 14 5.76 -2.45 -13.80
N LEU A 15 6.35 -3.04 -12.78
CA LEU A 15 7.29 -2.38 -11.89
C LEU A 15 8.71 -2.63 -12.37
N TRP A 16 9.47 -1.55 -12.55
CA TRP A 16 10.85 -1.58 -12.99
C TRP A 16 11.77 -1.02 -11.90
N LEU A 17 12.88 -1.70 -11.67
CA LEU A 17 13.99 -1.23 -10.85
C LEU A 17 15.12 -0.78 -11.77
N TYR A 18 15.62 0.44 -11.55
CA TYR A 18 16.88 0.91 -12.12
C TYR A 18 17.97 0.86 -11.07
N ASP A 19 19.08 0.20 -11.39
CA ASP A 19 20.29 0.17 -10.57
C ASP A 19 21.38 1.01 -11.25
N PRO A 20 21.70 2.22 -10.73
CA PRO A 20 22.67 3.12 -11.34
C PRO A 20 24.10 2.56 -11.29
N SER A 21 24.41 1.64 -10.37
CA SER A 21 25.74 1.02 -10.27
C SER A 21 26.05 0.12 -11.45
N THR A 22 25.03 -0.47 -12.06
CA THR A 22 25.14 -1.37 -13.22
C THR A 22 24.58 -0.77 -14.50
N GLY A 23 23.81 0.33 -14.41
CA GLY A 23 23.07 0.92 -15.52
C GLY A 23 21.93 0.04 -16.05
N ARG A 24 21.48 -0.95 -15.27
CA ARG A 24 20.49 -1.93 -15.73
C ARG A 24 19.10 -1.70 -15.19
N TRP A 25 18.11 -2.05 -16.02
CA TRP A 25 16.71 -2.12 -15.68
C TRP A 25 16.31 -3.56 -15.44
N GLU A 26 15.66 -3.83 -14.32
CA GLU A 26 15.13 -5.13 -13.97
C GLU A 26 13.62 -5.05 -13.70
N ARG A 27 12.87 -6.01 -14.21
CA ARG A 27 11.45 -6.13 -13.87
C ARG A 27 11.30 -6.73 -12.49
N ARG A 28 10.45 -6.12 -11.67
CA ARG A 28 10.17 -6.53 -10.28
C ARG A 28 8.70 -6.87 -10.10
N THR A 29 8.39 -7.59 -9.04
CA THR A 29 7.02 -7.91 -8.64
C THR A 29 6.58 -7.06 -7.47
N ASP A 30 5.27 -6.75 -7.45
CA ASP A 30 4.63 -6.00 -6.36
C ASP A 30 4.65 -6.73 -5.02
N ARG A 31 4.86 -8.05 -5.05
CA ARG A 31 4.95 -8.91 -3.86
C ARG A 31 6.26 -8.82 -3.12
N GLU A 32 7.30 -8.28 -3.75
CA GLU A 32 8.61 -8.13 -3.12
C GLU A 32 8.58 -7.10 -1.98
N ARG A 33 9.31 -7.41 -0.91
CA ARG A 33 9.52 -6.48 0.21
C ARG A 33 10.48 -5.36 -0.18
N ILE A 34 10.26 -4.18 0.35
CA ILE A 34 11.15 -3.03 0.16
C ILE A 34 12.21 -3.07 1.26
N GLY A 35 13.49 -3.21 0.86
CA GLY A 35 14.64 -3.05 1.75
C GLY A 35 14.62 -3.93 3.02
N GLY A 36 14.04 -5.12 2.96
CA GLY A 36 13.91 -6.01 4.14
C GLY A 36 12.83 -5.61 5.15
N THR A 37 12.02 -4.59 4.85
CA THR A 37 10.87 -4.19 5.66
C THR A 37 9.66 -5.09 5.42
N ASN A 38 8.59 -4.95 6.22
CA ASN A 38 7.30 -5.62 5.99
C ASN A 38 6.44 -4.93 4.93
N THR A 39 6.90 -3.80 4.41
CA THR A 39 6.25 -3.10 3.30
C THR A 39 6.56 -3.79 1.98
N ARG A 40 5.54 -4.07 1.21
CA ARG A 40 5.65 -4.58 -0.17
C ARG A 40 5.54 -3.42 -1.15
N ARG A 41 6.03 -3.62 -2.36
CA ARG A 41 5.97 -2.59 -3.41
C ARG A 41 4.54 -2.21 -3.76
N GLY A 42 3.64 -3.20 -3.81
CA GLY A 42 2.22 -2.98 -4.05
C GLY A 42 1.49 -2.18 -2.95
N ASP A 43 2.06 -2.07 -1.74
CA ASP A 43 1.46 -1.24 -0.67
C ASP A 43 1.56 0.27 -0.95
N LEU A 44 2.43 0.67 -1.87
CA LEU A 44 2.63 2.06 -2.31
C LEU A 44 1.84 2.41 -3.57
N ASP A 45 1.11 1.45 -4.12
CA ASP A 45 0.30 1.65 -5.31
C ASP A 45 -1.09 2.19 -4.98
N GLU A 46 -1.79 2.64 -6.02
CA GLU A 46 -3.20 2.97 -5.94
C GLU A 46 -4.02 1.75 -5.49
N SER A 47 -4.93 1.98 -4.56
CA SER A 47 -5.81 0.93 -4.05
C SER A 47 -6.84 0.52 -5.12
N ARG A 48 -6.86 -0.75 -5.50
CA ARG A 48 -7.76 -1.34 -6.48
C ARG A 48 -8.74 -2.35 -5.85
N LEU A 49 -9.07 -2.14 -4.59
CA LEU A 49 -9.88 -3.11 -3.83
C LEU A 49 -11.23 -3.42 -4.48
N VAL A 50 -11.91 -2.42 -5.03
CA VAL A 50 -13.22 -2.59 -5.68
C VAL A 50 -13.11 -3.41 -6.99
N GLU A 51 -11.99 -3.28 -7.69
CA GLU A 51 -11.74 -3.99 -8.94
C GLU A 51 -11.31 -5.43 -8.71
N GLU A 52 -10.56 -5.66 -7.63
CA GLU A 52 -9.85 -6.92 -7.36
C GLU A 52 -10.61 -7.85 -6.40
N TYR A 53 -11.52 -7.31 -5.57
CA TYR A 53 -12.18 -8.07 -4.52
C TYR A 53 -13.70 -7.93 -4.54
N ASP A 54 -14.37 -8.97 -4.10
CA ASP A 54 -15.77 -8.94 -3.68
C ASP A 54 -15.82 -8.68 -2.18
N ALA A 55 -16.64 -7.70 -1.78
CA ALA A 55 -16.77 -7.26 -0.40
C ALA A 55 -17.99 -7.88 0.27
N LYS A 56 -17.83 -8.35 1.51
CA LYS A 56 -18.91 -8.82 2.36
C LYS A 56 -18.82 -8.16 3.74
N TRP A 57 -19.93 -7.60 4.19
CA TRP A 57 -20.07 -7.14 5.56
C TRP A 57 -20.01 -8.32 6.55
N GLU A 58 -19.14 -8.27 7.56
CA GLU A 58 -19.04 -9.32 8.58
C GLU A 58 -19.70 -8.90 9.89
N ALA A 59 -19.41 -7.70 10.39
CA ALA A 59 -19.94 -7.22 11.67
C ALA A 59 -19.73 -5.73 11.87
N ASP A 60 -20.48 -5.16 12.81
CA ASP A 60 -20.21 -3.89 13.46
C ASP A 60 -19.60 -4.16 14.83
N GLU A 61 -18.49 -3.53 15.13
CA GLU A 61 -17.77 -3.75 16.39
C GLU A 61 -17.03 -2.51 16.86
N LYS A 62 -16.32 -2.60 17.97
CA LYS A 62 -15.44 -1.55 18.45
C LYS A 62 -13.97 -1.93 18.26
N LEU A 63 -13.18 -1.01 17.71
CA LEU A 63 -11.72 -1.08 17.69
C LEU A 63 -11.17 0.01 18.63
N GLY A 64 -10.91 -0.36 19.88
CA GLY A 64 -10.64 0.61 20.93
C GLY A 64 -11.85 1.53 21.17
N VAL A 65 -11.68 2.83 20.92
CA VAL A 65 -12.75 3.84 21.09
C VAL A 65 -13.58 4.05 19.82
N TYR A 66 -13.18 3.49 18.70
CA TYR A 66 -13.82 3.70 17.40
C TYR A 66 -14.92 2.67 17.14
N ALA A 67 -16.10 3.12 16.70
CA ALA A 67 -17.10 2.27 16.08
C ALA A 67 -16.66 1.95 14.64
N VAL A 68 -16.63 0.68 14.27
CA VAL A 68 -16.08 0.24 12.98
C VAL A 68 -16.95 -0.83 12.33
N HIS A 69 -16.95 -0.80 11.00
CA HIS A 69 -17.45 -1.87 10.16
C HIS A 69 -16.33 -2.84 9.85
N ARG A 70 -16.52 -4.13 10.15
CA ARG A 70 -15.60 -5.16 9.70
C ARG A 70 -16.07 -5.73 8.38
N ILE A 71 -15.22 -5.61 7.35
CA ILE A 71 -15.51 -6.01 5.98
C ILE A 71 -14.53 -7.09 5.56
N LEU A 72 -15.06 -8.20 5.04
CA LEU A 72 -14.30 -9.26 4.40
C LEU A 72 -14.21 -8.98 2.91
N LEU A 73 -13.00 -9.02 2.37
CA LEU A 73 -12.70 -8.93 0.96
C LEU A 73 -12.17 -10.28 0.49
N SER A 74 -12.79 -10.86 -0.54
CA SER A 74 -12.36 -12.09 -1.20
C SER A 74 -11.95 -11.78 -2.62
N ALA A 75 -10.77 -12.23 -3.04
CA ALA A 75 -10.27 -11.99 -4.39
C ALA A 75 -11.27 -12.53 -5.44
N LYS A 76 -11.53 -11.75 -6.46
CA LYS A 76 -12.38 -12.16 -7.59
C LYS A 76 -11.73 -13.29 -8.38
N PRO A 77 -12.51 -14.17 -9.00
CA PRO A 77 -11.98 -15.24 -9.85
C PRO A 77 -11.05 -14.70 -10.94
N GLY A 78 -9.88 -15.32 -11.10
CA GLY A 78 -8.93 -14.97 -12.15
C GLY A 78 -8.09 -13.71 -11.89
N VAL A 79 -8.29 -13.03 -10.76
CA VAL A 79 -7.47 -11.88 -10.39
C VAL A 79 -6.23 -12.32 -9.62
N ASP A 80 -5.06 -11.89 -10.07
CA ASP A 80 -3.79 -12.17 -9.41
C ASP A 80 -3.48 -11.11 -8.34
N VAL A 81 -3.74 -11.44 -7.08
CA VAL A 81 -3.50 -10.58 -5.92
C VAL A 81 -2.49 -11.19 -4.96
N ALA A 82 -1.83 -10.35 -4.18
CA ALA A 82 -0.86 -10.83 -3.18
C ALA A 82 -1.51 -11.62 -2.04
N PHE A 83 -2.73 -11.25 -1.66
CA PHE A 83 -3.49 -11.89 -0.57
C PHE A 83 -4.93 -12.12 -1.02
N PRO A 84 -5.35 -13.39 -1.11
CA PRO A 84 -6.69 -13.73 -1.62
C PRO A 84 -7.82 -13.33 -0.67
N VAL A 85 -7.51 -13.13 0.61
CA VAL A 85 -8.47 -12.69 1.61
C VAL A 85 -7.89 -11.51 2.39
N VAL A 86 -8.69 -10.45 2.52
CA VAL A 86 -8.34 -9.26 3.31
C VAL A 86 -9.52 -8.91 4.23
N ARG A 87 -9.24 -8.57 5.48
CA ARG A 87 -10.23 -7.97 6.38
C ARG A 87 -9.88 -6.53 6.65
N LEU A 88 -10.89 -5.67 6.58
CA LEU A 88 -10.77 -4.25 6.89
C LEU A 88 -11.64 -3.90 8.09
N TRP A 89 -11.13 -3.04 8.94
CA TRP A 89 -11.88 -2.33 9.98
C TRP A 89 -11.95 -0.88 9.56
N VAL A 90 -13.15 -0.47 9.17
CA VAL A 90 -13.44 0.85 8.60
C VAL A 90 -14.19 1.68 9.63
N ASP A 91 -13.67 2.85 9.96
CA ASP A 91 -14.30 3.78 10.89
C ASP A 91 -15.65 4.28 10.36
N GLU A 92 -16.71 4.16 11.15
CA GLU A 92 -18.05 4.60 10.76
C GLU A 92 -18.11 6.11 10.45
N ALA A 93 -17.38 6.92 11.22
CA ALA A 93 -17.47 8.37 11.13
C ALA A 93 -16.72 8.95 9.92
N THR A 94 -15.58 8.37 9.55
CA THR A 94 -14.69 8.93 8.53
C THR A 94 -14.55 8.07 7.29
N THR A 95 -15.02 6.82 7.34
CA THR A 95 -14.79 5.77 6.34
C THR A 95 -13.31 5.42 6.11
N ASN A 96 -12.43 5.84 7.00
CA ASN A 96 -11.02 5.49 6.95
C ASN A 96 -10.78 4.07 7.44
N VAL A 97 -9.84 3.37 6.82
CA VAL A 97 -9.39 2.07 7.29
C VAL A 97 -8.50 2.27 8.52
N LEU A 98 -8.89 1.70 9.67
CA LEU A 98 -8.08 1.77 10.90
C LEU A 98 -7.20 0.55 11.09
N LYS A 99 -7.64 -0.60 10.55
CA LYS A 99 -6.89 -1.86 10.59
C LYS A 99 -7.16 -2.68 9.34
N ARG A 100 -6.12 -3.36 8.86
CA ARG A 100 -6.15 -4.29 7.75
C ARG A 100 -5.47 -5.59 8.15
N GLN A 101 -6.08 -6.72 7.84
CA GLN A 101 -5.47 -8.04 7.96
C GLN A 101 -5.43 -8.73 6.61
N GLU A 102 -4.33 -9.39 6.31
CA GLU A 102 -4.08 -10.10 5.07
C GLU A 102 -3.88 -11.58 5.37
N VAL A 103 -4.64 -12.40 4.69
CA VAL A 103 -4.81 -13.83 4.99
C VAL A 103 -4.49 -14.65 3.73
N ALA A 104 -3.76 -15.73 3.90
CA ALA A 104 -3.48 -16.69 2.84
C ALA A 104 -4.71 -17.56 2.54
N LEU A 105 -4.71 -18.27 1.40
CA LEU A 105 -5.75 -19.26 1.06
C LEU A 105 -5.95 -20.33 2.12
N SER A 106 -4.90 -20.70 2.84
CA SER A 106 -4.97 -21.64 3.97
C SER A 106 -5.73 -21.11 5.19
N GLY A 107 -6.16 -19.84 5.18
CA GLY A 107 -6.74 -19.17 6.34
C GLY A 107 -5.70 -18.61 7.32
N ARG A 108 -4.40 -18.79 7.06
CA ARG A 108 -3.33 -18.28 7.92
C ARG A 108 -3.21 -16.77 7.79
N LEU A 109 -3.25 -16.07 8.94
CA LEU A 109 -2.96 -14.63 9.00
C LEU A 109 -1.49 -14.40 8.67
N MET A 110 -1.24 -13.55 7.69
CA MET A 110 0.09 -13.27 7.16
C MET A 110 0.65 -11.94 7.64
N ARG A 111 -0.20 -10.90 7.65
CA ARG A 111 0.21 -9.55 8.01
C ARG A 111 -0.96 -8.77 8.59
N THR A 112 -0.68 -7.91 9.57
CA THR A 112 -1.62 -6.92 10.13
C THR A 112 -1.03 -5.52 9.95
N ALA A 113 -1.84 -4.59 9.44
CA ALA A 113 -1.50 -3.17 9.37
C ALA A 113 -2.51 -2.36 10.18
N TYR A 114 -2.02 -1.37 10.92
CA TYR A 114 -2.81 -0.37 11.63
C TYR A 114 -2.53 1.00 11.04
N TYR A 115 -3.58 1.85 10.98
CA TYR A 115 -3.53 3.21 10.47
C TYR A 115 -4.00 4.17 11.55
N PRO A 116 -3.16 4.46 12.57
CA PRO A 116 -3.57 5.20 13.76
C PRO A 116 -3.80 6.69 13.51
N ARG A 117 -3.23 7.24 12.44
CA ARG A 117 -3.34 8.66 12.14
C ARG A 117 -3.65 8.91 10.67
N TRP A 118 -4.66 9.76 10.45
CA TRP A 118 -5.10 10.23 9.14
C TRP A 118 -5.10 11.75 9.11
N LYS A 119 -4.78 12.32 7.95
CA LYS A 119 -4.78 13.76 7.70
C LYS A 119 -5.65 14.11 6.51
N ARG A 120 -6.39 15.21 6.62
CA ARG A 120 -7.12 15.78 5.49
C ARG A 120 -6.18 16.68 4.70
N ILE A 121 -6.14 16.49 3.38
CA ILE A 121 -5.26 17.22 2.47
C ILE A 121 -6.08 17.62 1.26
N PHE A 122 -5.99 18.88 0.85
CA PHE A 122 -6.66 19.36 -0.35
C PHE A 122 -6.04 18.71 -1.61
N SER A 123 -6.91 18.11 -2.43
CA SER A 123 -6.55 17.54 -3.74
C SER A 123 -7.01 18.51 -4.84
N PRO A 124 -6.09 19.16 -5.57
CA PRO A 124 -6.45 20.07 -6.66
C PRO A 124 -7.22 19.39 -7.79
N SER A 125 -6.90 18.14 -8.10
CA SER A 125 -7.59 17.37 -9.15
C SER A 125 -9.01 16.98 -8.76
N LYS A 126 -9.27 16.67 -7.48
CA LYS A 126 -10.61 16.36 -6.96
C LYS A 126 -11.37 17.60 -6.51
N LYS A 127 -10.71 18.75 -6.41
CA LYS A 127 -11.26 20.01 -5.86
C LYS A 127 -11.89 19.84 -4.48
N ALA A 128 -11.34 18.94 -3.68
CA ALA A 128 -11.85 18.57 -2.36
C ALA A 128 -10.73 18.08 -1.45
N ASP A 129 -10.97 18.10 -0.13
CA ASP A 129 -10.12 17.44 0.82
C ASP A 129 -10.27 15.93 0.72
N VAL A 130 -9.15 15.23 0.76
CA VAL A 130 -9.08 13.77 0.83
C VAL A 130 -8.35 13.34 2.08
N TRP A 131 -8.70 12.17 2.60
CA TRP A 131 -7.99 11.57 3.70
C TRP A 131 -6.73 10.84 3.20
N TYR A 132 -5.62 11.02 3.93
CA TYR A 132 -4.38 10.32 3.67
C TYR A 132 -3.77 9.81 4.99
N PRO A 133 -3.24 8.57 5.07
CA PRO A 133 -2.62 8.07 6.28
C PRO A 133 -1.28 8.76 6.53
N GLU A 134 -1.06 9.28 7.75
CA GLU A 134 0.23 9.83 8.18
C GLU A 134 1.13 8.76 8.81
N GLU A 135 0.51 7.72 9.37
CA GLU A 135 1.23 6.66 10.05
C GLU A 135 0.62 5.31 9.71
N ILE A 136 1.48 4.35 9.34
CA ILE A 136 1.09 2.97 9.11
C ILE A 136 2.05 2.07 9.91
N ARG A 137 1.50 1.18 10.72
CA ARG A 137 2.24 0.18 11.48
C ARG A 137 1.94 -1.19 10.92
N MET A 138 2.94 -1.87 10.38
CA MET A 138 2.81 -3.20 9.79
C MET A 138 3.50 -4.24 10.67
N PHE A 139 2.81 -5.35 10.91
CA PHE A 139 3.31 -6.49 11.68
C PHE A 139 3.30 -7.73 10.80
N ASP A 140 4.42 -8.44 10.76
CA ASP A 140 4.50 -9.76 10.17
C ASP A 140 3.92 -10.77 11.18
N GLU A 141 2.88 -11.49 10.79
CA GLU A 141 2.21 -12.45 11.67
C GLU A 141 2.85 -13.85 11.59
N ILE A 142 3.79 -14.03 10.68
CA ILE A 142 4.57 -15.26 10.53
C ILE A 142 5.87 -15.14 11.31
N GLU A 143 6.62 -14.07 11.07
CA GLU A 143 7.86 -13.74 11.76
C GLU A 143 7.54 -12.81 12.93
N LYS A 144 7.13 -13.41 14.05
CA LYS A 144 6.74 -12.65 15.24
C LYS A 144 7.89 -11.77 15.74
N GLY A 145 7.55 -10.51 16.04
CA GLY A 145 8.53 -9.51 16.44
C GLY A 145 9.05 -8.66 15.27
N SER A 146 8.79 -9.06 14.02
CA SER A 146 9.09 -8.23 12.86
C SER A 146 7.99 -7.21 12.63
N SER A 147 8.35 -5.93 12.66
CA SER A 147 7.42 -4.82 12.42
C SER A 147 8.06 -3.71 11.59
N THR A 148 7.23 -2.93 10.91
CA THR A 148 7.66 -1.77 10.13
C THR A 148 6.75 -0.59 10.45
N LEU A 149 7.36 0.53 10.78
CA LEU A 149 6.68 1.81 10.95
C LEU A 149 6.92 2.68 9.71
N ILE A 150 5.85 3.11 9.06
CA ILE A 150 5.90 4.07 7.97
C ILE A 150 5.36 5.40 8.48
N LEU A 151 6.18 6.45 8.39
CA LEU A 151 5.78 7.83 8.68
C LEU A 151 5.82 8.64 7.39
N ILE A 152 4.67 9.20 7.01
CA ILE A 152 4.52 10.03 5.82
C ILE A 152 4.61 11.48 6.27
N LYS A 153 5.73 12.14 5.94
CA LYS A 153 6.04 13.50 6.41
C LYS A 153 5.46 14.59 5.54
N GLU A 154 5.54 14.39 4.22
CA GLU A 154 5.03 15.34 3.24
C GLU A 154 4.14 14.64 2.24
N ILE A 155 3.05 15.31 1.87
CA ILE A 155 2.08 14.82 0.90
C ILE A 155 1.76 15.99 -0.02
N ASP A 156 2.07 15.82 -1.29
CA ASP A 156 1.73 16.77 -2.35
C ASP A 156 0.82 16.07 -3.37
N LEU A 157 -0.42 16.55 -3.50
CA LEU A 157 -1.42 16.00 -4.40
C LEU A 157 -1.60 16.84 -5.67
N ARG A 158 -0.67 17.75 -5.95
CA ARG A 158 -0.67 18.49 -7.22
C ARG A 158 -0.42 17.54 -8.39
N PRO A 159 -1.05 17.79 -9.54
CA PRO A 159 -0.76 17.03 -10.75
C PRO A 159 0.74 17.11 -11.10
N LEU A 160 1.32 15.97 -11.45
CA LEU A 160 2.69 15.86 -11.90
C LEU A 160 2.74 15.73 -13.42
N GLU A 161 3.79 16.24 -14.03
CA GLU A 161 3.99 16.10 -15.47
C GLU A 161 4.32 14.67 -15.87
N ALA A 162 3.75 14.20 -16.97
CA ALA A 162 3.90 12.82 -17.43
C ALA A 162 5.36 12.41 -17.72
N ASN A 163 6.21 13.37 -18.10
CA ASN A 163 7.63 13.12 -18.36
C ASN A 163 8.40 12.63 -17.13
N LEU A 164 7.93 12.95 -15.90
CA LEU A 164 8.51 12.46 -14.64
C LEU A 164 8.39 10.92 -14.49
N PHE A 165 7.45 10.30 -15.20
CA PHE A 165 7.19 8.86 -15.15
C PHE A 165 7.82 8.11 -16.33
N THR A 166 9.03 8.51 -16.72
CA THR A 166 9.78 7.89 -17.82
C THR A 166 11.09 7.29 -17.33
N LYS A 167 11.57 6.25 -18.03
CA LYS A 167 12.89 5.65 -17.75
C LYS A 167 14.01 6.67 -17.86
N ALA A 168 14.01 7.50 -18.90
CA ALA A 168 15.02 8.53 -19.11
C ALA A 168 15.10 9.53 -17.96
N TRP A 169 13.94 9.96 -17.42
CA TRP A 169 13.92 10.85 -16.27
C TRP A 169 14.52 10.18 -15.04
N LEU A 170 14.12 8.94 -14.74
CA LEU A 170 14.61 8.22 -13.57
C LEU A 170 16.12 7.97 -13.64
N GLU A 171 16.63 7.56 -14.79
CA GLU A 171 18.08 7.41 -15.03
C GLU A 171 18.87 8.69 -14.75
N SER A 172 18.33 9.85 -15.17
CA SER A 172 18.97 11.15 -14.96
C SER A 172 19.04 11.55 -13.49
N ARG A 173 18.16 11.01 -12.63
CA ARG A 173 18.07 11.35 -11.20
C ARG A 173 18.66 10.29 -10.27
N SER A 174 18.84 9.06 -10.74
CA SER A 174 19.43 7.95 -9.99
C SER A 174 20.96 8.05 -10.11
N ARG A 175 21.63 8.53 -9.07
CA ARG A 175 23.09 8.66 -8.99
C ARG A 175 23.61 8.19 -7.64
#